data_95a8c14eeab0205edcfb51a15fdf7d95
#
_entry.id   95a8c14eeab0205edcfb51a15fdf7d95
#
_cell.length_a   1.000
_cell.length_b   1.000
_cell.length_c   1.000
_cell.angle_alpha   90.00
_cell.angle_beta   90.00
_cell.angle_gamma   90.00
#
_symmetry.space_group_name_H-M   'P 1'
#
loop_
_entity.id
_entity.type
_entity.pdbx_description
1 polymer ?
#
loop_
_entity_poly.entity_id
_entity_poly.type
_entity_poly.pdbx_seq_one_letter_code
_entity_poly.pdbx_strand_id
1 'polypeptide(L)'
;SRIQSLYRGMRQELSDRKQHVTRLTVGITHTAESNPIAEVLAKYGSEHNNVHITMISDNITNLYEKLKTYELDFAIVEGRIPAEGFNTLLLDTDSLVLVVANSNRLAKKTMVTVNELKKEKLILRLPDSGTRNLFLSHLESNNMSIRDFNVILEVDNIATIKDLIRRGFGVSILAKSACLDELKKGKITVLPVENLSM
;
A
#
# COMPACT_ATOMS: atom_id res chain seq x y z
N SER A 1 21.91 19.50 8.60
CA SER A 1 21.20 19.97 9.79
C SER A 1 19.84 20.54 9.39
N ARG A 2 18.85 20.58 10.31
CA ARG A 2 17.50 21.13 10.08
C ARG A 2 17.53 22.55 9.51
N ILE A 3 18.49 23.38 9.97
CA ILE A 3 18.70 24.74 9.47
C ILE A 3 19.12 24.75 8.00
N GLN A 4 20.01 23.85 7.59
CA GLN A 4 20.44 23.74 6.19
C GLN A 4 19.31 23.27 5.27
N SER A 5 18.44 22.41 5.75
CA SER A 5 17.25 21.96 5.02
C SER A 5 16.27 23.12 4.82
N LEU A 6 15.97 23.86 5.89
CA LEU A 6 15.11 25.05 5.83
C LEU A 6 15.69 26.12 4.89
N TYR A 7 16.99 26.40 4.97
CA TYR A 7 17.64 27.39 4.11
C TYR A 7 17.60 27.00 2.63
N ARG A 8 17.84 25.71 2.31
CA ARG A 8 17.69 25.21 0.94
C ARG A 8 16.23 25.31 0.46
N GLY A 9 15.26 24.93 1.31
CA GLY A 9 13.83 25.05 1.01
C GLY A 9 13.45 26.49 0.68
N MET A 10 13.84 27.45 1.51
CA MET A 10 13.57 28.87 1.27
C MET A 10 14.20 29.40 -0.03
N ARG A 11 15.46 29.03 -0.32
CA ARG A 11 16.11 29.42 -1.58
C ARG A 11 15.41 28.84 -2.80
N GLN A 12 14.99 27.56 -2.70
CA GLN A 12 14.29 26.89 -3.78
C GLN A 12 12.91 27.53 -4.01
N GLU A 13 12.17 27.79 -2.93
CA GLU A 13 10.86 28.44 -3.00
C GLU A 13 10.91 29.83 -3.63
N LEU A 14 11.94 30.62 -3.28
CA LEU A 14 12.16 31.93 -3.91
C LEU A 14 12.50 31.84 -5.40
N SER A 15 13.25 30.80 -5.79
CA SER A 15 13.54 30.53 -7.21
C SER A 15 12.29 30.10 -7.97
N ASP A 16 11.51 29.20 -7.39
CA ASP A 16 10.29 28.66 -7.99
C ASP A 16 9.20 29.74 -8.13
N ARG A 17 9.07 30.64 -7.17
CA ARG A 17 8.19 31.83 -7.28
C ARG A 17 8.57 32.73 -8.45
N LYS A 18 9.86 32.94 -8.70
CA LYS A 18 10.31 33.71 -9.88
C LYS A 18 10.01 33.02 -11.20
N GLN A 19 9.99 31.69 -11.20
CA GLN A 19 9.72 30.87 -12.38
C GLN A 19 8.25 30.40 -12.47
N HIS A 20 7.40 30.79 -11.53
CA HIS A 20 6.01 30.31 -11.39
C HIS A 20 5.90 28.77 -11.32
N VAL A 21 6.90 28.08 -10.79
CA VAL A 21 6.90 26.62 -10.63
C VAL A 21 6.38 26.25 -9.25
N THR A 22 5.40 25.37 -9.21
CA THR A 22 4.88 24.76 -7.99
C THR A 22 5.54 23.39 -7.80
N ARG A 23 6.16 23.16 -6.65
CA ARG A 23 6.71 21.84 -6.28
C ARG A 23 5.80 21.20 -5.26
N LEU A 24 5.49 19.91 -5.47
CA LEU A 24 4.72 19.09 -4.56
C LEU A 24 5.52 17.83 -4.23
N THR A 25 5.71 17.57 -2.94
CA THR A 25 6.35 16.35 -2.45
C THR A 25 5.28 15.47 -1.80
N VAL A 26 5.00 14.35 -2.43
CA VAL A 26 3.91 13.43 -2.06
C VAL A 26 4.50 12.17 -1.45
N GLY A 27 4.09 11.85 -0.22
CA GLY A 27 4.38 10.55 0.39
C GLY A 27 3.32 9.52 0.00
N ILE A 28 3.73 8.28 -0.20
CA ILE A 28 2.81 7.19 -0.53
C ILE A 28 3.27 5.92 0.18
N THR A 29 2.34 5.13 0.72
CA THR A 29 2.69 3.81 1.25
C THR A 29 3.00 2.84 0.11
N HIS A 30 3.81 1.81 0.37
CA HIS A 30 4.15 0.80 -0.64
C HIS A 30 2.92 0.08 -1.22
N THR A 31 1.85 -0.04 -0.47
CA THR A 31 0.58 -0.60 -0.97
C THR A 31 -0.10 0.36 -1.93
N ALA A 32 -0.18 1.64 -1.56
CA ALA A 32 -0.81 2.67 -2.40
C ALA A 32 -0.01 2.94 -3.69
N GLU A 33 1.32 2.71 -3.70
CA GLU A 33 2.16 2.81 -4.91
C GLU A 33 1.70 1.88 -6.03
N SER A 34 1.07 0.75 -5.68
CA SER A 34 0.51 -0.21 -6.65
C SER A 34 -0.84 0.23 -7.21
N ASN A 35 -1.34 1.40 -6.83
CA ASN A 35 -2.64 1.96 -7.15
C ASN A 35 -2.58 2.90 -8.39
N PRO A 36 -3.73 3.23 -8.99
CA PRO A 36 -3.87 4.27 -10.03
C PRO A 36 -3.38 5.67 -9.63
N ILE A 37 -3.05 5.89 -8.36
CA ILE A 37 -2.62 7.18 -7.83
C ILE A 37 -1.37 7.71 -8.53
N ALA A 38 -0.37 6.85 -8.74
CA ALA A 38 0.84 7.25 -9.46
C ALA A 38 0.51 7.70 -10.90
N GLU A 39 -0.44 7.04 -11.55
CA GLU A 39 -0.93 7.41 -12.88
C GLU A 39 -1.65 8.77 -12.86
N VAL A 40 -2.49 9.01 -11.85
CA VAL A 40 -3.18 10.30 -11.67
C VAL A 40 -2.18 11.43 -11.43
N LEU A 41 -1.18 11.24 -10.57
CA LEU A 41 -0.14 12.23 -10.31
C LEU A 41 0.71 12.51 -11.57
N ALA A 42 1.07 11.48 -12.31
CA ALA A 42 1.79 11.62 -13.57
C ALA A 42 0.97 12.37 -14.61
N LYS A 43 -0.32 12.06 -14.74
CA LYS A 43 -1.23 12.76 -15.63
C LYS A 43 -1.34 14.24 -15.25
N TYR A 44 -1.57 14.54 -13.96
CA TYR A 44 -1.64 15.91 -13.49
C TYR A 44 -0.36 16.71 -13.80
N GLY A 45 0.82 16.12 -13.53
CA GLY A 45 2.10 16.75 -13.86
C GLY A 45 2.30 16.96 -15.36
N SER A 46 1.80 16.05 -16.21
CA SER A 46 1.90 16.19 -17.67
C SER A 46 0.97 17.28 -18.25
N GLU A 47 -0.15 17.54 -17.59
CA GLU A 47 -1.13 18.56 -17.99
C GLU A 47 -0.78 19.97 -17.46
N HIS A 48 0.12 20.07 -16.47
CA HIS A 48 0.49 21.32 -15.79
C HIS A 48 2.00 21.53 -15.83
N ASN A 49 2.50 22.16 -16.87
CA ASN A 49 3.95 22.37 -17.13
C ASN A 49 4.70 23.12 -16.01
N ASN A 50 3.95 23.84 -15.16
CA ASN A 50 4.51 24.59 -14.03
C ASN A 50 4.44 23.79 -12.70
N VAL A 51 4.03 22.55 -12.73
CA VAL A 51 3.97 21.67 -11.55
C VAL A 51 5.04 20.59 -11.63
N HIS A 52 5.83 20.46 -10.58
CA HIS A 52 6.80 19.40 -10.41
C HIS A 52 6.43 18.53 -9.22
N ILE A 53 6.17 17.25 -9.44
CA ILE A 53 5.76 16.33 -8.40
C ILE A 53 6.90 15.36 -8.09
N THR A 54 7.27 15.29 -6.82
CA THR A 54 8.17 14.26 -6.28
C THR A 54 7.35 13.28 -5.47
N MET A 55 7.36 12.00 -5.84
CA MET A 55 6.69 10.94 -5.08
C MET A 55 7.73 10.12 -4.30
N ILE A 56 7.47 9.91 -3.01
CA ILE A 56 8.34 9.17 -2.10
C ILE A 56 7.53 8.04 -1.49
N SER A 57 8.02 6.81 -1.64
CA SER A 57 7.41 5.62 -1.01
C SER A 57 8.11 5.31 0.31
N ASP A 58 7.33 5.10 1.37
CA ASP A 58 7.84 4.75 2.69
C ASP A 58 6.75 4.03 3.52
N ASN A 59 7.09 3.56 4.72
CA ASN A 59 6.09 3.09 5.67
C ASN A 59 5.30 4.26 6.29
N ILE A 60 4.14 3.95 6.85
CA ILE A 60 3.20 4.95 7.36
C ILE A 60 3.82 5.82 8.47
N THR A 61 4.62 5.23 9.35
CA THR A 61 5.27 5.92 10.48
C THR A 61 6.26 6.97 9.96
N ASN A 62 7.11 6.60 9.02
CA ASN A 62 8.07 7.51 8.42
C ASN A 62 7.38 8.64 7.64
N LEU A 63 6.29 8.33 6.93
CA LEU A 63 5.52 9.35 6.20
C LEU A 63 4.92 10.38 7.17
N TYR A 64 4.39 9.94 8.32
CA TYR A 64 3.89 10.87 9.33
C TYR A 64 4.97 11.77 9.94
N GLU A 65 6.15 11.23 10.21
CA GLU A 65 7.26 12.05 10.69
C GLU A 65 7.70 13.07 9.62
N LYS A 66 7.77 12.68 8.35
CA LYS A 66 8.07 13.60 7.25
C LYS A 66 7.01 14.68 7.05
N LEU A 67 5.73 14.38 7.28
CA LEU A 67 4.66 15.39 7.29
C LEU A 67 4.85 16.39 8.43
N LYS A 68 5.14 15.94 9.66
CA LYS A 68 5.40 16.80 10.82
C LYS A 68 6.61 17.70 10.64
N THR A 69 7.60 17.25 9.87
CA THR A 69 8.82 18.03 9.58
C THR A 69 8.70 18.86 8.31
N TYR A 70 7.54 18.88 7.67
CA TYR A 70 7.29 19.59 6.41
C TYR A 70 8.22 19.15 5.26
N GLU A 71 8.66 17.91 5.29
CA GLU A 71 9.39 17.28 4.19
C GLU A 71 8.44 16.76 3.10
N LEU A 72 7.16 16.57 3.46
CA LEU A 72 6.06 16.24 2.55
C LEU A 72 4.97 17.30 2.66
N ASP A 73 4.35 17.60 1.52
CA ASP A 73 3.16 18.45 1.47
C ASP A 73 1.90 17.67 1.86
N PHE A 74 1.80 16.42 1.40
CA PHE A 74 0.76 15.49 1.81
C PHE A 74 1.21 14.04 1.63
N ALA A 75 0.47 13.12 2.23
CA ALA A 75 0.71 11.69 2.07
C ALA A 75 -0.58 10.93 1.78
N ILE A 76 -0.48 9.90 0.96
CA ILE A 76 -1.57 8.96 0.65
C ILE A 76 -1.25 7.64 1.34
N VAL A 77 -2.10 7.28 2.27
CA VAL A 77 -1.86 6.14 3.17
C VAL A 77 -3.12 5.29 3.30
N GLU A 78 -2.94 4.02 3.64
CA GLU A 78 -4.05 3.14 3.97
C GLU A 78 -4.02 2.78 5.46
N GLY A 79 -5.17 2.33 5.95
CA GLY A 79 -5.33 1.85 7.31
C GLY A 79 -5.77 2.92 8.29
N ARG A 80 -5.43 2.74 9.56
CA ARG A 80 -5.81 3.68 10.61
C ARG A 80 -4.99 4.96 10.51
N ILE A 81 -5.70 6.08 10.45
CA ILE A 81 -5.11 7.42 10.50
C ILE A 81 -4.99 7.82 11.97
N PRO A 82 -3.88 8.47 12.39
CA PRO A 82 -3.77 9.05 13.72
C PRO A 82 -4.91 10.04 13.97
N ALA A 83 -5.53 9.96 15.15
CA ALA A 83 -6.69 10.78 15.49
C ALA A 83 -6.40 12.28 15.59
N GLU A 84 -5.14 12.69 15.70
CA GLU A 84 -4.76 14.07 15.97
C GLU A 84 -3.59 14.54 15.09
N GLY A 85 -3.61 15.80 14.71
CA GLY A 85 -2.47 16.51 14.11
C GLY A 85 -2.46 16.59 12.58
N PHE A 86 -3.40 15.95 11.87
CA PHE A 86 -3.49 16.01 10.42
C PHE A 86 -4.91 16.26 9.93
N ASN A 87 -5.02 17.06 8.87
CA ASN A 87 -6.25 17.11 8.08
C ASN A 87 -6.30 15.89 7.17
N THR A 88 -7.41 15.17 7.18
CA THR A 88 -7.56 13.94 6.44
C THR A 88 -8.75 13.98 5.50
N LEU A 89 -8.58 13.40 4.32
CA LEU A 89 -9.62 13.23 3.32
C LEU A 89 -9.67 11.77 2.90
N LEU A 90 -10.85 11.16 2.98
CA LEU A 90 -11.07 9.83 2.42
C LEU A 90 -11.09 9.92 0.90
N LEU A 91 -10.17 9.25 0.24
CA LEU A 91 -10.09 9.20 -1.23
C LEU A 91 -10.93 8.05 -1.79
N ASP A 92 -10.80 6.86 -1.20
CA ASP A 92 -11.48 5.64 -1.63
C ASP A 92 -11.51 4.62 -0.49
N THR A 93 -12.23 3.53 -0.71
CA THR A 93 -12.26 2.36 0.16
C THR A 93 -11.68 1.16 -0.57
N ASP A 94 -10.95 0.31 0.14
CA ASP A 94 -10.37 -0.91 -0.39
C ASP A 94 -10.75 -2.11 0.49
N SER A 95 -10.46 -3.30 0.02
CA SER A 95 -10.72 -4.53 0.78
C SER A 95 -9.53 -5.47 0.71
N LEU A 96 -9.34 -6.25 1.78
CA LEU A 96 -8.37 -7.33 1.78
C LEU A 96 -8.91 -8.54 1.03
N VAL A 97 -8.06 -9.14 0.21
CA VAL A 97 -8.39 -10.33 -0.57
C VAL A 97 -7.28 -11.38 -0.45
N LEU A 98 -7.65 -12.64 -0.53
CA LEU A 98 -6.69 -13.73 -0.73
C LEU A 98 -6.26 -13.74 -2.19
N VAL A 99 -4.96 -13.75 -2.41
CA VAL A 99 -4.35 -13.81 -3.75
C VAL A 99 -3.70 -15.18 -3.94
N VAL A 100 -4.06 -15.85 -5.02
CA VAL A 100 -3.57 -17.19 -5.34
C VAL A 100 -3.16 -17.31 -6.81
N ALA A 101 -2.29 -18.26 -7.12
CA ALA A 101 -2.02 -18.62 -8.52
C ALA A 101 -3.28 -19.21 -9.18
N ASN A 102 -3.44 -18.99 -10.48
CA ASN A 102 -4.56 -19.58 -11.23
C ASN A 102 -4.56 -21.13 -11.19
N SER A 103 -3.41 -21.74 -10.99
CA SER A 103 -3.26 -23.19 -10.82
C SER A 103 -3.56 -23.70 -9.41
N ASN A 104 -3.70 -22.80 -8.42
CA ASN A 104 -4.02 -23.19 -7.06
C ASN A 104 -5.44 -23.79 -6.98
N ARG A 105 -5.62 -24.82 -6.15
CA ARG A 105 -6.93 -25.47 -5.96
C ARG A 105 -8.01 -24.51 -5.48
N LEU A 106 -7.63 -23.48 -4.72
CA LEU A 106 -8.55 -22.45 -4.22
C LEU A 106 -9.07 -21.53 -5.33
N ALA A 107 -8.34 -21.38 -6.45
CA ALA A 107 -8.75 -20.50 -7.56
C ALA A 107 -10.12 -20.86 -8.20
N LYS A 108 -10.58 -22.10 -7.98
CA LYS A 108 -11.89 -22.57 -8.46
C LYS A 108 -13.05 -22.25 -7.52
N LYS A 109 -12.77 -21.65 -6.36
CA LYS A 109 -13.78 -21.30 -5.36
C LYS A 109 -14.30 -19.89 -5.56
N THR A 110 -15.44 -19.61 -4.98
CA THR A 110 -16.02 -18.26 -4.90
C THR A 110 -15.64 -17.54 -3.62
N MET A 111 -15.30 -18.28 -2.57
CA MET A 111 -14.89 -17.79 -1.27
C MET A 111 -14.01 -18.85 -0.58
N VAL A 112 -13.12 -18.41 0.29
CA VAL A 112 -12.22 -19.28 1.06
C VAL A 112 -12.48 -19.09 2.55
N THR A 113 -12.54 -20.21 3.29
CA THR A 113 -12.64 -20.16 4.75
C THR A 113 -11.27 -19.94 5.39
N VAL A 114 -11.24 -19.41 6.60
CA VAL A 114 -9.98 -19.24 7.36
C VAL A 114 -9.28 -20.60 7.58
N ASN A 115 -10.06 -21.67 7.80
CA ASN A 115 -9.50 -23.02 7.98
C ASN A 115 -8.83 -23.56 6.70
N GLU A 116 -9.27 -23.13 5.54
CA GLU A 116 -8.61 -23.47 4.27
C GLU A 116 -7.34 -22.65 4.09
N LEU A 117 -7.38 -21.36 4.45
CA LEU A 117 -6.22 -20.48 4.41
C LEU A 117 -5.10 -20.97 5.32
N LYS A 118 -5.41 -21.50 6.52
CA LYS A 118 -4.44 -22.11 7.44
C LYS A 118 -3.64 -23.27 6.84
N LYS A 119 -4.17 -23.94 5.80
CA LYS A 119 -3.52 -25.05 5.12
C LYS A 119 -2.58 -24.61 3.99
N GLU A 120 -2.62 -23.34 3.63
CA GLU A 120 -1.79 -22.80 2.55
C GLU A 120 -0.44 -22.29 3.10
N LYS A 121 0.56 -22.22 2.22
CA LYS A 121 1.82 -21.54 2.48
C LYS A 121 1.61 -20.03 2.35
N LEU A 122 1.69 -19.29 3.44
CA LEU A 122 1.38 -17.87 3.47
C LEU A 122 2.65 -17.02 3.30
N ILE A 123 2.61 -16.09 2.37
CA ILE A 123 3.60 -15.05 2.18
C ILE A 123 3.00 -13.75 2.70
N LEU A 124 3.64 -13.11 3.68
CA LEU A 124 3.13 -11.89 4.30
C LEU A 124 3.94 -10.65 3.91
N ARG A 125 3.30 -9.50 4.07
CA ARG A 125 3.99 -8.21 4.14
C ARG A 125 4.77 -8.10 5.44
N LEU A 126 5.75 -7.19 5.49
CA LEU A 126 6.48 -6.88 6.72
C LEU A 126 5.57 -6.30 7.81
N PRO A 127 6.00 -6.34 9.09
CA PRO A 127 5.19 -5.88 10.23
C PRO A 127 4.67 -4.44 10.13
N ASP A 128 5.41 -3.54 9.48
CA ASP A 128 5.02 -2.12 9.33
C ASP A 128 4.03 -1.85 8.19
N SER A 129 3.58 -2.89 7.50
CA SER A 129 2.58 -2.77 6.44
C SER A 129 1.17 -2.60 7.02
N GLY A 130 0.45 -1.56 6.57
CA GLY A 130 -0.96 -1.36 6.89
C GLY A 130 -1.82 -2.58 6.54
N THR A 131 -1.61 -3.18 5.38
CA THR A 131 -2.29 -4.42 4.93
C THR A 131 -2.10 -5.57 5.91
N ARG A 132 -0.86 -5.82 6.37
CA ARG A 132 -0.59 -6.86 7.37
C ARG A 132 -1.26 -6.54 8.70
N ASN A 133 -1.15 -5.31 9.17
CA ASN A 133 -1.74 -4.90 10.45
C ASN A 133 -3.25 -5.04 10.45
N LEU A 134 -3.93 -4.70 9.36
CA LEU A 134 -5.37 -4.91 9.19
C LEU A 134 -5.71 -6.40 9.25
N PHE A 135 -4.97 -7.24 8.53
CA PHE A 135 -5.19 -8.69 8.56
C PHE A 135 -5.01 -9.27 9.97
N LEU A 136 -3.94 -8.89 10.68
CA LEU A 136 -3.70 -9.35 12.05
C LEU A 136 -4.78 -8.88 13.02
N SER A 137 -5.18 -7.60 12.97
CA SER A 137 -6.26 -7.08 13.80
C SER A 137 -7.57 -7.83 13.58
N HIS A 138 -7.83 -8.23 12.33
CA HIS A 138 -9.01 -9.03 12.01
C HIS A 138 -8.91 -10.45 12.58
N LEU A 139 -7.77 -11.09 12.51
CA LEU A 139 -7.55 -12.39 13.13
C LEU A 139 -7.80 -12.32 14.64
N GLU A 140 -7.21 -11.32 15.31
CA GLU A 140 -7.37 -11.10 16.75
C GLU A 140 -8.84 -10.86 17.14
N SER A 141 -9.58 -10.07 16.37
CA SER A 141 -11.02 -9.83 16.58
C SER A 141 -11.86 -11.11 16.49
N ASN A 142 -11.35 -12.12 15.81
CA ASN A 142 -11.99 -13.45 15.68
C ASN A 142 -11.33 -14.52 16.57
N ASN A 143 -10.58 -14.11 17.60
CA ASN A 143 -9.85 -15.02 18.52
C ASN A 143 -8.87 -15.96 17.79
N MET A 144 -8.26 -15.50 16.70
CA MET A 144 -7.26 -16.23 15.92
C MET A 144 -5.90 -15.52 15.99
N SER A 145 -4.83 -16.30 15.80
CA SER A 145 -3.47 -15.77 15.78
C SER A 145 -2.77 -16.10 14.46
N ILE A 146 -1.88 -15.22 14.02
CA ILE A 146 -1.01 -15.50 12.87
C ILE A 146 -0.14 -16.74 13.07
N ARG A 147 0.10 -17.13 14.33
CA ARG A 147 0.83 -18.35 14.69
C ARG A 147 0.11 -19.64 14.26
N ASP A 148 -1.20 -19.55 13.99
CA ASP A 148 -2.00 -20.67 13.49
C ASP A 148 -1.81 -20.91 11.99
N PHE A 149 -1.06 -20.07 11.30
CA PHE A 149 -0.85 -20.10 9.86
C PHE A 149 0.58 -20.53 9.51
N ASN A 150 0.73 -21.16 8.35
CA ASN A 150 2.03 -21.55 7.83
C ASN A 150 2.69 -20.40 7.07
N VAL A 151 3.26 -19.43 7.79
CA VAL A 151 3.99 -18.30 7.19
C VAL A 151 5.37 -18.79 6.77
N ILE A 152 5.63 -18.79 5.47
CA ILE A 152 6.89 -19.28 4.90
C ILE A 152 7.86 -18.14 4.53
N LEU A 153 7.35 -16.92 4.35
CA LEU A 153 8.18 -15.79 3.92
C LEU A 153 7.51 -14.48 4.31
N GLU A 154 8.33 -13.51 4.66
CA GLU A 154 7.92 -12.11 4.86
C GLU A 154 8.65 -11.22 3.84
N VAL A 155 7.89 -10.39 3.11
CA VAL A 155 8.42 -9.60 1.99
C VAL A 155 7.84 -8.19 2.02
N ASP A 156 8.68 -7.20 1.78
CA ASP A 156 8.24 -5.81 1.71
C ASP A 156 7.58 -5.49 0.36
N ASN A 157 8.21 -5.87 -0.74
CA ASN A 157 7.79 -5.49 -2.08
C ASN A 157 6.60 -6.32 -2.58
N ILE A 158 5.47 -5.64 -2.87
CA ILE A 158 4.23 -6.27 -3.34
C ILE A 158 4.41 -6.95 -4.71
N ALA A 159 5.20 -6.36 -5.62
CA ALA A 159 5.42 -6.96 -6.93
C ALA A 159 6.16 -8.30 -6.80
N THR A 160 7.12 -8.39 -5.88
CA THR A 160 7.78 -9.66 -5.53
C THR A 160 6.80 -10.69 -4.98
N ILE A 161 5.90 -10.28 -4.07
CA ILE A 161 4.87 -11.19 -3.54
C ILE A 161 3.99 -11.72 -4.68
N LYS A 162 3.49 -10.86 -5.56
CA LYS A 162 2.63 -11.25 -6.69
C LYS A 162 3.36 -12.18 -7.66
N ASP A 163 4.65 -11.95 -7.91
CA ASP A 163 5.45 -12.86 -8.75
C ASP A 163 5.62 -14.24 -8.13
N LEU A 164 5.92 -14.31 -6.83
CA LEU A 164 6.02 -15.58 -6.10
C LEU A 164 4.70 -16.36 -6.09
N ILE A 165 3.57 -15.66 -5.88
CA ILE A 165 2.23 -16.28 -5.96
C ILE A 165 1.98 -16.83 -7.36
N ARG A 166 2.22 -16.05 -8.39
CA ARG A 166 2.03 -16.47 -9.80
C ARG A 166 2.82 -17.74 -10.13
N ARG A 167 3.99 -17.89 -9.53
CA ARG A 167 4.87 -19.06 -9.68
C ARG A 167 4.49 -20.23 -8.76
N GLY A 168 3.43 -20.10 -7.94
CA GLY A 168 2.91 -21.18 -7.11
C GLY A 168 3.66 -21.43 -5.80
N PHE A 169 4.50 -20.50 -5.33
CA PHE A 169 5.25 -20.69 -4.08
C PHE A 169 4.37 -20.58 -2.83
N GLY A 170 3.24 -19.87 -2.91
CA GLY A 170 2.33 -19.68 -1.80
C GLY A 170 1.15 -18.80 -2.17
N VAL A 171 0.47 -18.29 -1.14
CA VAL A 171 -0.66 -17.36 -1.23
C VAL A 171 -0.40 -16.15 -0.35
N SER A 172 -1.13 -15.05 -0.53
CA SER A 172 -1.01 -13.87 0.32
C SER A 172 -2.34 -13.17 0.53
N ILE A 173 -2.44 -12.39 1.60
CA ILE A 173 -3.51 -11.43 1.81
C ILE A 173 -2.98 -10.05 1.40
N LEU A 174 -3.61 -9.46 0.41
CA LEU A 174 -3.24 -8.15 -0.13
C LEU A 174 -4.47 -7.26 -0.28
N ALA A 175 -4.25 -5.96 -0.42
CA ALA A 175 -5.27 -5.02 -0.84
C ALA A 175 -5.72 -5.35 -2.27
N LYS A 176 -7.03 -5.34 -2.53
CA LYS A 176 -7.59 -5.66 -3.85
C LYS A 176 -7.07 -4.71 -4.93
N SER A 177 -6.96 -3.42 -4.59
CA SER A 177 -6.42 -2.40 -5.49
C SER A 177 -5.01 -2.72 -5.98
N ALA A 178 -4.15 -3.28 -5.12
CA ALA A 178 -2.79 -3.69 -5.46
C ALA A 178 -2.72 -4.85 -6.48
N CYS A 179 -3.84 -5.51 -6.75
CA CYS A 179 -3.93 -6.68 -7.62
C CYS A 179 -4.65 -6.42 -8.97
N LEU A 180 -5.16 -5.20 -9.18
CA LEU A 180 -6.04 -4.89 -10.32
C LEU A 180 -5.41 -5.15 -11.69
N ASP A 181 -4.13 -4.85 -11.85
CA ASP A 181 -3.43 -5.03 -13.11
C ASP A 181 -3.25 -6.52 -13.46
N GLU A 182 -2.84 -7.32 -12.48
CA GLU A 182 -2.71 -8.77 -12.65
C GLU A 182 -4.05 -9.45 -12.86
N LEU A 183 -5.11 -8.95 -12.21
CA LEU A 183 -6.47 -9.43 -12.42
C LEU A 183 -6.95 -9.16 -13.85
N LYS A 184 -6.81 -7.92 -14.33
CA LYS A 184 -7.17 -7.55 -15.71
C LYS A 184 -6.42 -8.38 -16.73
N LYS A 185 -5.16 -8.72 -16.46
CA LYS A 185 -4.31 -9.55 -17.31
C LYS A 185 -4.51 -11.07 -17.11
N GLY A 186 -5.41 -11.48 -16.22
CA GLY A 186 -5.68 -12.89 -15.93
C GLY A 186 -4.47 -13.66 -15.37
N LYS A 187 -3.55 -12.99 -14.67
CA LYS A 187 -2.30 -13.60 -14.18
C LYS A 187 -2.41 -14.24 -12.82
N ILE A 188 -3.37 -13.82 -12.02
CA ILE A 188 -3.67 -14.32 -10.67
C ILE A 188 -5.18 -14.39 -10.47
N THR A 189 -5.58 -15.11 -9.43
CA THR A 189 -6.96 -15.13 -8.94
C THR A 189 -7.03 -14.48 -7.56
N VAL A 190 -8.06 -13.66 -7.31
CA VAL A 190 -8.35 -13.10 -6.00
C VAL A 190 -9.68 -13.63 -5.49
N LEU A 191 -9.73 -13.88 -4.19
CA LEU A 191 -10.89 -14.50 -3.53
C LEU A 191 -11.19 -13.76 -2.23
N PRO A 192 -12.45 -13.54 -1.90
CA PRO A 192 -12.83 -13.13 -0.55
C PRO A 192 -12.53 -14.27 0.44
N VAL A 193 -12.13 -13.88 1.64
CA VAL A 193 -12.00 -14.81 2.76
C VAL A 193 -13.19 -14.59 3.69
N GLU A 194 -13.79 -15.69 4.13
CA GLU A 194 -14.95 -15.69 5.03
C GLU A 194 -14.61 -14.88 6.31
N ASN A 195 -15.51 -14.01 6.71
CA ASN A 195 -15.37 -13.10 7.86
C ASN A 195 -14.17 -12.15 7.78
N LEU A 196 -13.55 -11.96 6.61
CA LEU A 196 -12.43 -11.03 6.38
C LEU A 196 -12.85 -9.86 5.50
N SER A 197 -14.14 -9.58 5.41
CA SER A 197 -14.64 -8.40 4.70
C SER A 197 -14.43 -7.15 5.56
N MET A 198 -13.52 -6.33 5.14
CA MET A 198 -13.35 -4.97 5.62
C MET A 198 -13.56 -4.01 4.47
#